data_3abbb651c67accb8e4d609b905addcc7
#
_entry.id   3abbb651c67accb8e4d609b905addcc7
#
_cell.length_a   1.000
_cell.length_b   1.000
_cell.length_c   1.000
_cell.angle_alpha   90.00
_cell.angle_beta   90.00
_cell.angle_gamma   90.00
#
_symmetry.space_group_name_H-M   'P 1'
#
loop_
_entity.id
_entity.type
_entity.pdbx_description
1 polymer ?
#
loop_
_entity_poly.entity_id
_entity_poly.type
_entity_poly.pdbx_seq_one_letter_code
_entity_poly.pdbx_strand_id
1 'polypeptide(L)'
;MQVCKTVKLRMRDRRNGTKSLFLDFWPGYRDPETMELIRRRSLGMYIYADPANKQQKLYNDKILAKAEAIRCRVYIDVLDEKYDFFNRDRLKEDFLGYFRNMVNRNYVKCDAAYKHFEKFCKGKCTFEMLDVLYCNKYMEYLLDTKVSSRGGHVIKKSISRNTASAYWNVFKQVLTKAYRERRLTDDLASLLENISCTTPVKQSLTLEEVRRMYATECSIPVVRKAALFSCLTGLRISDILRLKWENIRSYADGGYYLDFICVKTKCQTQVPIGDDAYALIHPKTNRTYIFQGFKRAMTYGVMQSWLKECGIEKHITFHVSSHSKFFYLLNINELSVLKNVTANDLETSYILFLSQLCNIQRTLCLRVQR
;
A
#
# COMPACT_ATOMS: atom_id res chain seq x y z
N MET A 1 20.48 -29.20 7.83
CA MET A 1 19.22 -29.13 7.09
C MET A 1 19.03 -30.44 6.32
N GLN A 2 18.08 -31.30 6.69
CA GLN A 2 17.82 -32.54 5.96
C GLN A 2 16.70 -32.29 4.94
N VAL A 3 17.09 -31.99 3.72
CA VAL A 3 16.18 -31.91 2.57
C VAL A 3 15.82 -33.34 2.17
N CYS A 4 14.55 -33.61 1.76
CA CYS A 4 14.20 -34.91 1.21
C CYS A 4 15.09 -35.24 0.02
N LYS A 5 15.93 -36.24 0.20
CA LYS A 5 16.94 -36.63 -0.80
C LYS A 5 16.44 -37.72 -1.74
N THR A 6 15.42 -38.46 -1.33
CA THR A 6 14.97 -39.63 -2.09
C THR A 6 13.49 -39.87 -1.95
N VAL A 7 12.85 -40.14 -3.08
CA VAL A 7 11.48 -40.66 -3.18
C VAL A 7 11.58 -42.07 -3.79
N LYS A 8 11.26 -43.10 -3.01
CA LYS A 8 11.30 -44.49 -3.45
C LYS A 8 9.91 -45.08 -3.56
N LEU A 9 9.64 -45.80 -4.66
CA LEU A 9 8.47 -46.65 -4.78
C LEU A 9 8.68 -47.90 -3.95
N ARG A 10 7.74 -48.17 -3.03
CA ARG A 10 7.77 -49.35 -2.19
C ARG A 10 6.47 -50.11 -2.25
N MET A 11 6.48 -51.38 -1.87
CA MET A 11 5.36 -52.29 -1.86
C MET A 11 5.12 -52.79 -0.45
N ARG A 12 3.84 -53.04 -0.12
CA ARG A 12 3.43 -53.64 1.15
C ARG A 12 2.45 -54.74 0.87
N ASP A 13 2.70 -55.94 1.41
CA ASP A 13 1.81 -57.07 1.29
C ASP A 13 0.47 -56.84 2.00
N ARG A 14 -0.59 -57.31 1.37
CA ARG A 14 -1.98 -57.28 1.90
C ARG A 14 -2.49 -58.71 2.07
N ARG A 15 -3.43 -58.91 3.00
CA ARG A 15 -4.00 -60.23 3.32
C ARG A 15 -4.75 -60.89 2.16
N ASN A 16 -5.09 -60.12 1.11
CA ASN A 16 -5.83 -60.63 -0.06
C ASN A 16 -4.96 -61.04 -1.25
N GLY A 17 -3.71 -61.39 -1.03
CA GLY A 17 -2.79 -61.81 -2.11
C GLY A 17 -2.38 -60.68 -3.08
N THR A 18 -2.56 -59.44 -2.69
CA THR A 18 -2.11 -58.27 -3.45
C THR A 18 -1.07 -57.48 -2.68
N LYS A 19 -0.28 -56.65 -3.40
CA LYS A 19 0.63 -55.66 -2.78
C LYS A 19 0.15 -54.25 -3.08
N SER A 20 0.08 -53.42 -2.05
CA SER A 20 -0.20 -52.00 -2.21
C SER A 20 1.08 -51.20 -2.49
N LEU A 21 0.99 -50.23 -3.40
CA LEU A 21 2.09 -49.36 -3.78
C LEU A 21 2.02 -48.05 -3.00
N PHE A 22 3.18 -47.59 -2.52
CA PHE A 22 3.29 -46.29 -1.84
C PHE A 22 4.66 -45.66 -2.12
N LEU A 23 4.71 -44.33 -1.98
CA LEU A 23 5.95 -43.56 -2.02
C LEU A 23 6.48 -43.40 -0.60
N ASP A 24 7.78 -43.66 -0.46
CA ASP A 24 8.54 -43.51 0.78
C ASP A 24 9.52 -42.35 0.61
N PHE A 25 9.35 -41.33 1.46
CA PHE A 25 10.13 -40.08 1.42
C PHE A 25 11.20 -40.13 2.51
N TRP A 26 12.47 -39.85 2.15
CA TRP A 26 13.52 -39.79 3.14
C TRP A 26 14.42 -38.58 2.99
N PRO A 27 14.56 -37.76 4.07
CA PRO A 27 13.66 -37.67 5.24
C PRO A 27 12.24 -37.27 4.82
N GLY A 28 11.22 -37.42 5.62
CA GLY A 28 9.85 -37.09 5.25
C GLY A 28 9.66 -35.61 4.77
N TYR A 29 8.54 -35.31 4.18
CA TYR A 29 8.11 -33.93 3.87
C TYR A 29 6.90 -33.55 4.71
N ARG A 30 6.67 -32.24 4.87
CA ARG A 30 5.44 -31.75 5.49
C ARG A 30 4.39 -31.50 4.43
N ASP A 31 3.18 -31.92 4.73
CA ASP A 31 2.03 -31.62 3.91
C ASP A 31 1.75 -30.10 3.98
N PRO A 32 1.62 -29.40 2.86
CA PRO A 32 1.41 -27.95 2.86
C PRO A 32 0.07 -27.54 3.46
N GLU A 33 -0.95 -28.42 3.46
CA GLU A 33 -2.29 -28.11 3.98
C GLU A 33 -2.41 -28.45 5.47
N THR A 34 -1.92 -29.62 5.89
CA THR A 34 -2.07 -30.12 7.27
C THR A 34 -0.87 -29.85 8.15
N MET A 35 0.28 -29.48 7.56
CA MET A 35 1.58 -29.31 8.23
C MET A 35 2.10 -30.60 8.92
N GLU A 36 1.48 -31.73 8.67
CA GLU A 36 1.91 -33.02 9.20
C GLU A 36 3.16 -33.55 8.47
N LEU A 37 4.03 -34.24 9.21
CA LEU A 37 5.22 -34.86 8.64
C LEU A 37 4.83 -36.16 7.92
N ILE A 38 4.80 -36.13 6.61
CA ILE A 38 4.50 -37.29 5.78
C ILE A 38 5.79 -37.99 5.38
N ARG A 39 5.94 -39.23 5.78
CA ARG A 39 7.00 -40.13 5.34
C ARG A 39 6.55 -41.15 4.28
N ARG A 40 5.27 -41.42 4.21
CA ARG A 40 4.69 -42.37 3.28
C ARG A 40 3.40 -41.88 2.69
N ARG A 41 3.28 -41.95 1.36
CA ARG A 41 2.06 -41.58 0.63
C ARG A 41 1.56 -42.78 -0.17
N SER A 42 0.37 -43.27 0.15
CA SER A 42 -0.26 -44.33 -0.62
C SER A 42 -0.62 -43.85 -2.02
N LEU A 43 -0.39 -44.66 -3.04
CA LEU A 43 -0.78 -44.40 -4.41
C LEU A 43 -2.19 -44.89 -4.74
N GLY A 44 -2.82 -45.64 -3.84
CA GLY A 44 -4.11 -46.31 -4.11
C GLY A 44 -4.04 -47.36 -5.21
N MET A 45 -2.83 -47.84 -5.55
CA MET A 45 -2.55 -48.81 -6.62
C MET A 45 -2.16 -50.13 -6.00
N TYR A 46 -2.57 -51.22 -6.67
CA TYR A 46 -2.33 -52.58 -6.20
C TYR A 46 -1.85 -53.46 -7.33
N ILE A 47 -1.01 -54.41 -7.01
CA ILE A 47 -0.50 -55.43 -7.91
C ILE A 47 -0.72 -56.82 -7.30
N TYR A 48 -0.83 -57.85 -8.11
CA TYR A 48 -0.87 -59.26 -7.64
C TYR A 48 0.50 -59.61 -7.02
N ALA A 49 0.48 -60.23 -5.83
CA ALA A 49 1.72 -60.63 -5.16
C ALA A 49 2.43 -61.74 -5.97
N ASP A 50 1.67 -62.77 -6.40
CA ASP A 50 2.09 -63.86 -7.23
C ASP A 50 1.16 -64.00 -8.46
N PRO A 51 1.53 -63.39 -9.60
CA PRO A 51 0.69 -63.41 -10.78
C PRO A 51 0.64 -64.81 -11.41
N ALA A 52 -0.55 -65.39 -11.42
CA ALA A 52 -0.79 -66.77 -11.86
C ALA A 52 -0.80 -66.93 -13.40
N ASN A 53 -1.04 -65.86 -14.16
CA ASN A 53 -1.15 -65.90 -15.61
C ASN A 53 -0.54 -64.68 -16.31
N LYS A 54 -0.39 -64.80 -17.65
CA LYS A 54 0.20 -63.73 -18.46
C LYS A 54 -0.55 -62.37 -18.38
N GLN A 55 -1.88 -62.41 -18.21
CA GLN A 55 -2.69 -61.18 -18.09
C GLN A 55 -2.41 -60.48 -16.77
N GLN A 56 -2.27 -61.19 -15.66
CA GLN A 56 -1.91 -60.61 -14.36
C GLN A 56 -0.52 -60.04 -14.36
N LYS A 57 0.43 -60.69 -15.05
CA LYS A 57 1.78 -60.11 -15.24
C LYS A 57 1.71 -58.79 -16.01
N LEU A 58 1.01 -58.79 -17.14
CA LEU A 58 0.86 -57.57 -17.96
C LEU A 58 0.15 -56.42 -17.19
N TYR A 59 -0.84 -56.77 -16.34
CA TYR A 59 -1.45 -55.82 -15.45
C TYR A 59 -0.48 -55.23 -14.44
N ASN A 60 0.32 -56.08 -13.77
CA ASN A 60 1.33 -55.63 -12.83
C ASN A 60 2.35 -54.70 -13.51
N ASP A 61 2.83 -55.03 -14.70
CA ASP A 61 3.80 -54.21 -15.44
C ASP A 61 3.21 -52.83 -15.77
N LYS A 62 1.92 -52.77 -16.21
CA LYS A 62 1.24 -51.49 -16.47
C LYS A 62 1.08 -50.64 -15.21
N ILE A 63 0.70 -51.24 -14.09
CA ILE A 63 0.53 -50.52 -12.83
C ILE A 63 1.88 -50.06 -12.28
N LEU A 64 2.93 -50.88 -12.36
CA LEU A 64 4.25 -50.49 -11.94
C LEU A 64 4.83 -49.36 -12.79
N ALA A 65 4.66 -49.42 -14.12
CA ALA A 65 5.08 -48.34 -15.00
C ALA A 65 4.34 -47.00 -14.64
N LYS A 66 3.03 -47.07 -14.37
CA LYS A 66 2.25 -45.91 -13.95
C LYS A 66 2.70 -45.39 -12.59
N ALA A 67 2.94 -46.25 -11.63
CA ALA A 67 3.46 -45.88 -10.30
C ALA A 67 4.84 -45.24 -10.36
N GLU A 68 5.71 -45.75 -11.23
CA GLU A 68 7.05 -45.19 -11.45
C GLU A 68 6.99 -43.82 -12.13
N ALA A 69 6.10 -43.59 -13.09
CA ALA A 69 5.88 -42.31 -13.68
C ALA A 69 5.41 -41.27 -12.64
N ILE A 70 4.52 -41.66 -11.72
CA ILE A 70 4.10 -40.83 -10.59
C ILE A 70 5.27 -40.53 -9.66
N ARG A 71 6.08 -41.54 -9.33
CA ARG A 71 7.29 -41.38 -8.52
C ARG A 71 8.23 -40.36 -9.13
N CYS A 72 8.50 -40.48 -10.43
CA CYS A 72 9.37 -39.51 -11.14
C CYS A 72 8.83 -38.08 -11.08
N ARG A 73 7.53 -37.90 -11.31
CA ARG A 73 6.90 -36.56 -11.22
C ARG A 73 7.03 -36.00 -9.80
N VAL A 74 6.69 -36.80 -8.79
CA VAL A 74 6.79 -36.38 -7.39
C VAL A 74 8.24 -36.08 -7.01
N TYR A 75 9.20 -36.84 -7.54
CA TYR A 75 10.62 -36.59 -7.30
C TYR A 75 11.10 -35.27 -7.93
N ILE A 76 10.64 -34.97 -9.14
CA ILE A 76 10.87 -33.65 -9.80
C ILE A 76 10.24 -32.53 -8.98
N ASP A 77 8.97 -32.71 -8.57
CA ASP A 77 8.27 -31.71 -7.73
C ASP A 77 9.00 -31.47 -6.40
N VAL A 78 9.64 -32.50 -5.85
CA VAL A 78 10.49 -32.43 -4.65
C VAL A 78 11.79 -31.67 -4.94
N LEU A 79 12.43 -31.94 -6.09
CA LEU A 79 13.66 -31.24 -6.51
C LEU A 79 13.37 -29.77 -6.85
N ASP A 80 12.22 -29.49 -7.48
CA ASP A 80 11.76 -28.13 -7.80
C ASP A 80 11.28 -27.37 -6.56
N GLU A 81 11.45 -27.97 -5.36
CA GLU A 81 11.02 -27.40 -4.07
C GLU A 81 9.52 -27.03 -4.01
N LYS A 82 8.70 -27.61 -4.88
CA LYS A 82 7.24 -27.44 -4.84
C LYS A 82 6.61 -28.05 -3.61
N TYR A 83 7.23 -29.10 -3.05
CA TYR A 83 6.96 -29.55 -1.70
C TYR A 83 7.90 -28.78 -0.79
N ASP A 84 7.35 -27.81 -0.10
CA ASP A 84 8.10 -27.00 0.83
C ASP A 84 8.56 -27.88 1.99
N PHE A 85 9.80 -28.41 1.89
CA PHE A 85 10.45 -29.15 2.98
C PHE A 85 10.81 -28.13 4.05
N PHE A 86 9.78 -27.70 4.77
CA PHE A 86 9.90 -26.68 5.77
C PHE A 86 10.91 -27.08 6.82
N ASN A 87 11.93 -26.28 6.91
CA ASN A 87 12.80 -26.31 8.06
C ASN A 87 11.98 -25.85 9.27
N ARG A 88 11.60 -26.82 10.12
CA ARG A 88 10.84 -26.56 11.36
C ARG A 88 11.49 -25.48 12.22
N ASP A 89 12.80 -25.31 12.11
CA ASP A 89 13.55 -24.29 12.83
C ASP A 89 13.27 -22.88 12.28
N ARG A 90 12.98 -22.72 10.97
CA ARG A 90 12.55 -21.44 10.39
C ARG A 90 11.19 -21.00 10.86
N LEU A 91 10.27 -21.93 11.08
CA LEU A 91 8.94 -21.59 11.63
C LEU A 91 9.02 -21.07 13.06
N LYS A 92 10.03 -21.50 13.82
CA LYS A 92 10.29 -21.01 15.18
C LYS A 92 11.05 -19.69 15.22
N GLU A 93 11.55 -19.21 14.07
CA GLU A 93 12.20 -17.90 14.00
C GLU A 93 11.24 -16.78 14.45
N ASP A 94 11.82 -15.73 15.00
CA ASP A 94 11.09 -14.58 15.51
C ASP A 94 10.51 -13.73 14.34
N PHE A 95 9.21 -13.83 14.12
CA PHE A 95 8.50 -12.98 13.16
C PHE A 95 8.47 -11.52 13.60
N LEU A 96 8.38 -11.26 14.90
CA LEU A 96 8.33 -9.88 15.42
C LEU A 96 9.65 -9.15 15.13
N GLY A 97 10.79 -9.80 15.35
CA GLY A 97 12.12 -9.29 14.99
C GLY A 97 12.27 -9.09 13.48
N TYR A 98 11.75 -10.03 12.67
CA TYR A 98 11.70 -9.90 11.22
C TYR A 98 10.90 -8.68 10.79
N PHE A 99 9.70 -8.48 11.34
CA PHE A 99 8.85 -7.32 11.07
C PHE A 99 9.57 -6.03 11.44
N ARG A 100 10.22 -5.97 12.62
CA ARG A 100 10.98 -4.80 13.06
C ARG A 100 12.12 -4.45 12.11
N ASN A 101 12.87 -5.44 11.62
CA ASN A 101 13.94 -5.25 10.66
C ASN A 101 13.43 -4.68 9.32
N MET A 102 12.22 -5.05 8.92
CA MET A 102 11.56 -4.49 7.76
C MET A 102 11.17 -3.03 7.94
N VAL A 103 10.67 -2.68 9.13
CA VAL A 103 10.22 -1.32 9.48
C VAL A 103 11.39 -0.35 9.58
N ASN A 104 12.52 -0.76 10.14
CA ASN A 104 13.72 0.07 10.27
C ASN A 104 14.28 0.57 8.93
N ARG A 105 13.89 -0.05 7.82
CA ARG A 105 14.24 0.35 6.45
C ARG A 105 13.22 1.29 5.80
N ASN A 106 12.07 1.53 6.43
CA ASN A 106 10.93 2.25 5.85
C ASN A 106 10.19 3.12 6.88
N TYR A 107 9.59 4.18 6.43
CA TYR A 107 8.74 5.24 7.01
C TYR A 107 8.05 5.04 8.38
N VAL A 108 7.80 6.19 9.06
CA VAL A 108 7.08 6.37 10.35
C VAL A 108 5.74 5.61 10.46
N LYS A 109 5.00 5.41 9.36
CA LYS A 109 3.75 4.62 9.37
C LYS A 109 3.98 3.14 9.65
N CYS A 110 5.12 2.61 9.21
CA CYS A 110 5.49 1.22 9.46
C CYS A 110 5.83 1.00 10.93
N ASP A 111 6.47 1.96 11.59
CA ASP A 111 6.76 1.88 13.03
C ASP A 111 5.48 1.83 13.88
N ALA A 112 4.47 2.63 13.52
CA ALA A 112 3.18 2.58 14.19
C ALA A 112 2.45 1.24 14.00
N ALA A 113 2.47 0.69 12.78
CA ALA A 113 1.89 -0.62 12.48
C ALA A 113 2.60 -1.73 13.27
N TYR A 114 3.94 -1.69 13.33
CA TYR A 114 4.74 -2.62 14.13
C TYR A 114 4.36 -2.57 15.60
N LYS A 115 4.29 -1.37 16.21
CA LYS A 115 3.93 -1.20 17.63
C LYS A 115 2.53 -1.74 17.95
N HIS A 116 1.58 -1.60 17.04
CA HIS A 116 0.26 -2.21 17.19
C HIS A 116 0.32 -3.73 17.14
N PHE A 117 1.11 -4.30 16.24
CA PHE A 117 1.29 -5.75 16.16
C PHE A 117 2.05 -6.29 17.39
N GLU A 118 3.14 -5.64 17.80
CA GLU A 118 3.88 -5.98 19.03
C GLU A 118 2.97 -6.00 20.27
N LYS A 119 2.09 -5.00 20.41
CA LYS A 119 1.11 -4.95 21.49
C LYS A 119 0.08 -6.08 21.39
N PHE A 120 -0.40 -6.41 20.20
CA PHE A 120 -1.34 -7.50 19.96
C PHE A 120 -0.74 -8.85 20.36
N CYS A 121 0.47 -9.16 19.92
CA CYS A 121 1.15 -10.42 20.23
C CYS A 121 1.90 -10.42 21.57
N LYS A 122 1.73 -9.36 22.39
CA LYS A 122 2.37 -9.22 23.71
C LYS A 122 3.90 -9.38 23.67
N GLY A 123 4.52 -8.88 22.59
CA GLY A 123 5.98 -8.89 22.43
C GLY A 123 6.59 -10.21 21.97
N LYS A 124 5.80 -11.23 21.61
CA LYS A 124 6.30 -12.51 21.12
C LYS A 124 5.43 -13.06 19.98
N CYS A 125 6.04 -13.30 18.82
CA CYS A 125 5.38 -13.94 17.70
C CYS A 125 6.42 -14.66 16.84
N THR A 126 6.19 -15.94 16.57
CA THR A 126 6.99 -16.74 15.63
C THR A 126 6.24 -16.95 14.32
N PHE A 127 6.94 -17.37 13.25
CA PHE A 127 6.26 -17.67 11.97
C PHE A 127 5.26 -18.83 12.12
N GLU A 128 5.51 -19.78 13.03
CA GLU A 128 4.60 -20.91 13.32
C GLU A 128 3.23 -20.46 13.87
N MET A 129 3.17 -19.31 14.54
CA MET A 129 1.94 -18.75 15.09
C MET A 129 1.05 -18.08 14.04
N LEU A 130 1.61 -17.80 12.84
CA LEU A 130 0.90 -17.09 11.79
C LEU A 130 0.07 -18.07 10.96
N ASP A 131 -1.22 -18.03 11.16
CA ASP A 131 -2.24 -18.62 10.31
C ASP A 131 -3.32 -17.58 9.96
N VAL A 132 -4.26 -17.94 9.10
CA VAL A 132 -5.35 -17.05 8.68
C VAL A 132 -6.18 -16.60 9.87
N LEU A 133 -6.44 -17.51 10.84
CA LEU A 133 -7.22 -17.20 12.02
C LEU A 133 -6.53 -16.19 12.93
N TYR A 134 -5.23 -16.37 13.18
CA TYR A 134 -4.43 -15.44 13.97
C TYR A 134 -4.35 -14.05 13.31
N CYS A 135 -4.15 -14.02 12.00
CA CYS A 135 -4.13 -12.78 11.24
C CYS A 135 -5.48 -12.04 11.30
N ASN A 136 -6.60 -12.76 11.18
CA ASN A 136 -7.95 -12.17 11.31
C ASN A 136 -8.19 -11.61 12.72
N LYS A 137 -7.73 -12.28 13.78
CA LYS A 137 -7.78 -11.72 15.14
C LYS A 137 -6.99 -10.42 15.26
N TYR A 138 -5.86 -10.29 14.56
CA TYR A 138 -5.13 -9.03 14.52
C TYR A 138 -5.91 -7.95 13.75
N MET A 139 -6.61 -8.29 12.69
CA MET A 139 -7.48 -7.36 11.97
C MET A 139 -8.59 -6.83 12.87
N GLU A 140 -9.27 -7.70 13.61
CA GLU A 140 -10.30 -7.34 14.60
C GLU A 140 -9.71 -6.43 15.70
N TYR A 141 -8.54 -6.80 16.23
CA TYR A 141 -7.82 -5.96 17.19
C TYR A 141 -7.58 -4.55 16.65
N LEU A 142 -7.17 -4.40 15.39
CA LEU A 142 -6.96 -3.08 14.78
C LEU A 142 -8.26 -2.27 14.69
N LEU A 143 -9.39 -2.92 14.41
CA LEU A 143 -10.70 -2.26 14.30
C LEU A 143 -11.23 -1.79 15.66
N ASP A 144 -10.91 -2.51 16.75
CA ASP A 144 -11.37 -2.21 18.11
C ASP A 144 -10.40 -1.39 18.93
N THR A 145 -9.17 -1.20 18.45
CA THR A 145 -8.12 -0.53 19.23
C THR A 145 -8.42 0.93 19.51
N LYS A 146 -8.35 1.29 20.80
CA LYS A 146 -8.46 2.68 21.28
C LYS A 146 -7.07 3.31 21.38
N VAL A 147 -6.91 4.52 20.85
CA VAL A 147 -5.65 5.29 20.91
C VAL A 147 -5.63 6.13 22.19
N SER A 148 -4.54 6.07 22.94
CA SER A 148 -4.19 7.10 23.92
C SER A 148 -3.45 8.24 23.22
N SER A 149 -3.90 9.50 23.38
CA SER A 149 -3.21 10.65 22.79
C SER A 149 -1.93 10.99 23.55
N ARG A 150 -0.96 11.61 22.84
CA ARG A 150 0.22 12.20 23.45
C ARG A 150 -0.21 13.32 24.42
N GLY A 151 0.28 13.31 25.66
CA GLY A 151 0.05 14.38 26.63
C GLY A 151 -0.82 14.05 27.82
N GLY A 152 -1.02 12.76 28.17
CA GLY A 152 -1.68 12.37 29.44
C GLY A 152 -3.21 12.47 29.45
N HIS A 153 -3.82 13.09 28.45
CA HIS A 153 -5.28 13.06 28.28
C HIS A 153 -5.68 11.82 27.49
N VAL A 154 -6.33 10.87 28.15
CA VAL A 154 -6.87 9.65 27.53
C VAL A 154 -8.08 10.04 26.70
N ILE A 155 -7.87 10.37 25.44
CA ILE A 155 -8.97 10.42 24.49
C ILE A 155 -9.24 8.97 24.08
N LYS A 156 -10.30 8.38 24.62
CA LYS A 156 -10.81 7.03 24.30
C LYS A 156 -11.40 7.02 22.87
N LYS A 157 -10.62 7.39 21.88
CA LYS A 157 -11.04 7.37 20.46
C LYS A 157 -10.41 6.17 19.78
N SER A 158 -11.21 5.33 19.14
CA SER A 158 -10.70 4.26 18.30
C SER A 158 -9.86 4.84 17.15
N ILE A 159 -8.87 4.09 16.67
CA ILE A 159 -8.15 4.46 15.45
C ILE A 159 -9.17 4.51 14.29
N SER A 160 -8.99 5.46 13.38
CA SER A 160 -9.89 5.54 12.23
C SER A 160 -9.77 4.27 11.37
N ARG A 161 -10.88 3.86 10.75
CA ARG A 161 -10.90 2.69 9.86
C ARG A 161 -9.84 2.78 8.75
N ASN A 162 -9.59 3.99 8.23
CA ASN A 162 -8.54 4.22 7.24
C ASN A 162 -7.12 4.05 7.83
N THR A 163 -6.92 4.39 9.10
CA THR A 163 -5.64 4.15 9.80
C THR A 163 -5.45 2.65 10.05
N ALA A 164 -6.49 1.94 10.49
CA ALA A 164 -6.47 0.48 10.65
C ALA A 164 -6.14 -0.21 9.31
N SER A 165 -6.79 0.20 8.22
CA SER A 165 -6.48 -0.29 6.87
C SER A 165 -5.04 -0.02 6.45
N ALA A 166 -4.49 1.15 6.76
CA ALA A 166 -3.09 1.45 6.46
C ALA A 166 -2.12 0.54 7.24
N TYR A 167 -2.37 0.27 8.53
CA TYR A 167 -1.54 -0.64 9.33
C TYR A 167 -1.69 -2.09 8.86
N TRP A 168 -2.91 -2.51 8.53
CA TRP A 168 -3.19 -3.82 7.96
C TRP A 168 -2.44 -4.05 6.65
N ASN A 169 -2.43 -3.07 5.76
CA ASN A 169 -1.69 -3.16 4.50
C ASN A 169 -0.18 -3.26 4.72
N VAL A 170 0.39 -2.57 5.70
CA VAL A 170 1.79 -2.75 6.09
C VAL A 170 2.05 -4.19 6.55
N PHE A 171 1.19 -4.73 7.41
CA PHE A 171 1.30 -6.12 7.88
C PHE A 171 1.22 -7.12 6.71
N LYS A 172 0.24 -6.98 5.82
CA LYS A 172 0.13 -7.82 4.61
C LYS A 172 1.37 -7.75 3.72
N GLN A 173 1.98 -6.56 3.56
CA GLN A 173 3.24 -6.42 2.81
C GLN A 173 4.39 -7.19 3.47
N VAL A 174 4.45 -7.22 4.81
CA VAL A 174 5.44 -8.02 5.55
C VAL A 174 5.22 -9.50 5.32
N LEU A 175 3.96 -9.98 5.38
CA LEU A 175 3.61 -11.38 5.09
C LEU A 175 3.98 -11.76 3.64
N THR A 176 3.62 -10.94 2.66
CA THR A 176 3.97 -11.17 1.24
C THR A 176 5.48 -11.30 1.05
N LYS A 177 6.26 -10.44 1.73
CA LYS A 177 7.71 -10.52 1.64
C LYS A 177 8.25 -11.77 2.33
N ALA A 178 7.72 -12.12 3.51
CA ALA A 178 8.09 -13.34 4.22
C ALA A 178 7.81 -14.61 3.38
N TYR A 179 6.68 -14.64 2.68
CA TYR A 179 6.35 -15.70 1.74
C TYR A 179 7.34 -15.75 0.57
N ARG A 180 7.66 -14.62 -0.07
CA ARG A 180 8.66 -14.55 -1.15
C ARG A 180 10.06 -14.98 -0.71
N GLU A 181 10.41 -14.73 0.54
CA GLU A 181 11.66 -15.17 1.17
C GLU A 181 11.58 -16.61 1.69
N ARG A 182 10.47 -17.32 1.40
CA ARG A 182 10.24 -18.73 1.80
C ARG A 182 10.35 -18.92 3.32
N ARG A 183 9.84 -17.96 4.11
CA ARG A 183 9.71 -18.04 5.56
C ARG A 183 8.32 -18.48 6.00
N LEU A 184 7.32 -18.33 5.13
CA LEU A 184 5.96 -18.82 5.28
C LEU A 184 5.68 -19.91 4.24
N THR A 185 4.85 -20.90 4.60
CA THR A 185 4.41 -21.97 3.70
C THR A 185 3.46 -21.45 2.64
N ASP A 186 2.54 -20.59 3.08
CA ASP A 186 1.40 -20.14 2.31
C ASP A 186 1.45 -18.65 2.11
N ASP A 187 0.90 -18.18 1.00
CA ASP A 187 0.69 -16.76 0.78
C ASP A 187 -0.50 -16.26 1.62
N LEU A 188 -0.28 -16.18 2.94
CA LEU A 188 -1.31 -15.71 3.87
C LEU A 188 -1.89 -14.36 3.44
N ALA A 189 -1.07 -13.48 2.86
CA ALA A 189 -1.53 -12.16 2.44
C ALA A 189 -2.61 -12.21 1.36
N SER A 190 -2.59 -13.22 0.48
CA SER A 190 -3.60 -13.42 -0.56
C SER A 190 -4.92 -13.98 -0.01
N LEU A 191 -4.84 -14.74 1.09
CA LEU A 191 -6.01 -15.36 1.75
C LEU A 191 -6.76 -14.39 2.68
N LEU A 192 -6.13 -13.25 3.03
CA LEU A 192 -6.69 -12.28 3.96
C LEU A 192 -7.47 -11.19 3.26
N GLU A 193 -8.64 -10.87 3.77
CA GLU A 193 -9.46 -9.77 3.30
C GLU A 193 -8.81 -8.41 3.58
N ASN A 194 -9.24 -7.40 2.84
CA ASN A 194 -8.80 -6.03 3.04
C ASN A 194 -9.80 -5.29 3.95
N ILE A 195 -9.28 -4.44 4.84
CA ILE A 195 -10.14 -3.53 5.60
C ILE A 195 -10.68 -2.47 4.64
N SER A 196 -12.00 -2.43 4.45
CA SER A 196 -12.65 -1.42 3.62
C SER A 196 -12.42 -0.02 4.19
N CYS A 197 -11.95 0.90 3.34
CA CYS A 197 -11.77 2.30 3.70
C CYS A 197 -13.10 3.07 3.58
N THR A 198 -13.32 3.98 4.52
CA THR A 198 -14.36 4.99 4.36
C THR A 198 -13.79 6.16 3.58
N THR A 199 -14.49 6.60 2.54
CA THR A 199 -14.12 7.82 1.82
C THR A 199 -14.76 9.02 2.54
N PRO A 200 -13.99 9.79 3.32
CA PRO A 200 -14.55 10.96 3.96
C PRO A 200 -14.95 11.99 2.89
N VAL A 201 -16.10 12.62 3.06
CA VAL A 201 -16.50 13.75 2.22
C VAL A 201 -15.46 14.86 2.45
N LYS A 202 -14.70 15.16 1.41
CA LYS A 202 -13.70 16.23 1.48
C LYS A 202 -14.44 17.55 1.34
N GLN A 203 -14.36 18.36 2.38
CA GLN A 203 -14.82 19.74 2.31
C GLN A 203 -13.84 20.54 1.44
N SER A 204 -14.35 21.40 0.59
CA SER A 204 -13.56 22.34 -0.21
C SER A 204 -14.06 23.76 0.04
N LEU A 205 -13.20 24.75 -0.25
CA LEU A 205 -13.59 26.16 -0.22
C LEU A 205 -14.39 26.47 -1.47
N THR A 206 -15.49 27.20 -1.31
CA THR A 206 -16.24 27.78 -2.42
C THR A 206 -15.56 29.06 -2.90
N LEU A 207 -15.93 29.55 -4.09
CA LEU A 207 -15.39 30.80 -4.63
C LEU A 207 -15.70 31.98 -3.70
N GLU A 208 -16.91 32.03 -3.13
CA GLU A 208 -17.31 33.06 -2.18
C GLU A 208 -16.48 33.02 -0.88
N GLU A 209 -16.16 31.83 -0.40
CA GLU A 209 -15.29 31.68 0.76
C GLU A 209 -13.87 32.16 0.47
N VAL A 210 -13.34 31.87 -0.73
CA VAL A 210 -12.02 32.37 -1.15
C VAL A 210 -12.04 33.91 -1.30
N ARG A 211 -13.12 34.49 -1.83
CA ARG A 211 -13.30 35.95 -1.90
C ARG A 211 -13.30 36.59 -0.51
N ARG A 212 -14.01 35.99 0.45
CA ARG A 212 -14.01 36.45 1.85
C ARG A 212 -12.62 36.37 2.46
N MET A 213 -11.88 35.26 2.21
CA MET A 213 -10.46 35.13 2.63
C MET A 213 -9.59 36.23 2.01
N TYR A 214 -9.86 36.63 0.76
CA TYR A 214 -9.11 37.71 0.11
C TYR A 214 -9.43 39.07 0.73
N ALA A 215 -10.68 39.32 1.11
CA ALA A 215 -11.14 40.57 1.70
C ALA A 215 -10.75 40.74 3.19
N THR A 216 -10.54 39.64 3.91
CA THR A 216 -10.27 39.64 5.34
C THR A 216 -8.76 39.65 5.62
N GLU A 217 -8.29 40.56 6.45
CA GLU A 217 -6.90 40.57 6.86
C GLU A 217 -6.57 39.45 7.84
N CYS A 218 -5.33 38.98 7.81
CA CYS A 218 -4.82 37.96 8.72
C CYS A 218 -3.75 38.57 9.62
N SER A 219 -3.78 38.23 10.91
CA SER A 219 -2.79 38.70 11.88
C SER A 219 -1.34 38.44 11.45
N ILE A 220 -1.12 37.42 10.62
CA ILE A 220 0.20 37.14 10.02
C ILE A 220 0.06 37.16 8.48
N PRO A 221 0.48 38.26 7.82
CA PRO A 221 0.27 38.44 6.38
C PRO A 221 0.83 37.32 5.49
N VAL A 222 1.94 36.68 5.87
CA VAL A 222 2.53 35.59 5.09
C VAL A 222 1.63 34.33 5.08
N VAL A 223 0.82 34.11 6.15
CA VAL A 223 -0.13 33.01 6.20
C VAL A 223 -1.25 33.23 5.19
N ARG A 224 -1.82 34.44 5.15
CA ARG A 224 -2.85 34.83 4.19
C ARG A 224 -2.35 34.68 2.75
N LYS A 225 -1.16 35.23 2.43
CA LYS A 225 -0.55 35.12 1.10
C LYS A 225 -0.34 33.66 0.70
N ALA A 226 0.23 32.84 1.58
CA ALA A 226 0.51 31.42 1.30
C ALA A 226 -0.79 30.60 1.11
N ALA A 227 -1.82 30.84 1.92
CA ALA A 227 -3.08 30.13 1.82
C ALA A 227 -3.84 30.49 0.53
N LEU A 228 -3.98 31.77 0.22
CA LEU A 228 -4.61 32.24 -1.02
C LEU A 228 -3.84 31.73 -2.25
N PHE A 229 -2.51 31.84 -2.23
CA PHE A 229 -1.67 31.32 -3.31
C PHE A 229 -1.87 29.80 -3.51
N SER A 230 -1.98 29.04 -2.41
CA SER A 230 -2.30 27.62 -2.47
C SER A 230 -3.68 27.35 -3.09
N CYS A 231 -4.69 28.17 -2.77
CA CYS A 231 -6.02 28.08 -3.37
C CYS A 231 -5.98 28.31 -4.89
N LEU A 232 -5.22 29.31 -5.34
CA LEU A 232 -5.14 29.69 -6.75
C LEU A 232 -4.24 28.76 -7.59
N THR A 233 -3.18 28.23 -7.01
CA THR A 233 -2.19 27.41 -7.74
C THR A 233 -2.34 25.91 -7.53
N GLY A 234 -3.02 25.48 -6.47
CA GLY A 234 -3.13 24.06 -6.08
C GLY A 234 -1.86 23.48 -5.45
N LEU A 235 -0.87 24.32 -5.13
CA LEU A 235 0.38 23.86 -4.53
C LEU A 235 0.20 23.33 -3.12
N ARG A 236 0.90 22.24 -2.82
CA ARG A 236 0.91 21.69 -1.47
C ARG A 236 1.79 22.55 -0.54
N ILE A 237 1.49 22.51 0.75
CA ILE A 237 2.28 23.23 1.76
C ILE A 237 3.78 22.90 1.68
N SER A 238 4.15 21.65 1.35
CA SER A 238 5.55 21.25 1.21
C SER A 238 6.29 22.00 0.11
N ASP A 239 5.57 22.30 -0.97
CA ASP A 239 6.10 22.99 -2.13
C ASP A 239 6.12 24.49 -1.88
N ILE A 240 5.07 25.08 -1.31
CA ILE A 240 4.99 26.50 -0.90
C ILE A 240 6.14 26.88 0.05
N LEU A 241 6.43 26.04 1.05
CA LEU A 241 7.53 26.28 1.99
C LEU A 241 8.93 26.34 1.35
N ARG A 242 9.07 25.79 0.16
CA ARG A 242 10.35 25.73 -0.58
C ARG A 242 10.38 26.58 -1.84
N LEU A 243 9.28 27.23 -2.16
CA LEU A 243 9.14 28.01 -3.39
C LEU A 243 10.02 29.24 -3.34
N LYS A 244 10.90 29.36 -4.33
CA LYS A 244 11.85 30.48 -4.49
C LYS A 244 11.44 31.37 -5.64
N TRP A 245 11.92 32.60 -5.64
CA TRP A 245 11.72 33.54 -6.74
C TRP A 245 12.30 33.04 -8.07
N GLU A 246 13.37 32.27 -8.05
CA GLU A 246 13.97 31.64 -9.23
C GLU A 246 13.10 30.57 -9.89
N ASN A 247 12.08 30.10 -9.18
CA ASN A 247 11.14 29.14 -9.74
C ASN A 247 10.05 29.79 -10.61
N ILE A 248 9.93 31.13 -10.59
CA ILE A 248 9.00 31.83 -11.45
C ILE A 248 9.66 32.07 -12.81
N ARG A 249 8.98 31.62 -13.86
CA ARG A 249 9.39 31.79 -15.26
C ARG A 249 8.27 32.51 -16.02
N SER A 250 8.63 33.21 -17.10
CA SER A 250 7.69 33.82 -18.03
C SER A 250 7.57 32.99 -19.30
N TYR A 251 6.39 32.93 -19.86
CA TYR A 251 6.17 32.41 -21.21
C TYR A 251 6.63 33.43 -22.24
N ALA A 252 6.96 32.96 -23.44
CA ALA A 252 7.38 33.82 -24.56
C ALA A 252 6.26 34.76 -25.05
N ASP A 253 5.02 34.30 -24.96
CA ASP A 253 3.78 34.97 -25.35
C ASP A 253 3.12 35.77 -24.22
N GLY A 254 3.78 35.87 -23.07
CA GLY A 254 3.29 36.55 -21.87
C GLY A 254 2.73 35.59 -20.83
N GLY A 255 2.55 36.09 -19.60
CA GLY A 255 2.13 35.30 -18.45
C GLY A 255 3.29 34.58 -17.74
N TYR A 256 2.97 33.91 -16.65
CA TYR A 256 3.95 33.30 -15.76
C TYR A 256 3.64 31.87 -15.41
N TYR A 257 4.66 31.09 -15.12
CA TYR A 257 4.54 29.73 -14.61
C TYR A 257 5.61 29.45 -13.55
N LEU A 258 5.32 28.47 -12.70
CA LEU A 258 6.26 27.94 -11.73
C LEU A 258 6.96 26.73 -12.32
N ASP A 259 8.28 26.68 -12.20
CA ASP A 259 9.11 25.54 -12.58
C ASP A 259 9.91 25.08 -11.35
N PHE A 260 9.55 23.94 -10.80
CA PHE A 260 10.13 23.43 -9.56
C PHE A 260 10.07 21.90 -9.46
N ILE A 261 10.89 21.34 -8.57
CA ILE A 261 10.84 19.90 -8.24
C ILE A 261 9.83 19.69 -7.10
N CYS A 262 8.73 19.01 -7.39
CA CYS A 262 7.71 18.67 -6.40
C CYS A 262 8.27 17.80 -5.27
N VAL A 263 8.08 18.23 -4.02
CA VAL A 263 8.66 17.55 -2.84
C VAL A 263 8.14 16.13 -2.68
N LYS A 264 6.86 15.89 -3.01
CA LYS A 264 6.21 14.58 -2.83
C LYS A 264 6.61 13.57 -3.91
N THR A 265 6.58 14.00 -5.18
CA THR A 265 6.78 13.11 -6.34
C THR A 265 8.23 13.06 -6.81
N LYS A 266 9.04 14.03 -6.41
CA LYS A 266 10.43 14.24 -6.86
C LYS A 266 10.55 14.49 -8.37
N CYS A 267 9.44 14.85 -9.01
CA CYS A 267 9.40 15.16 -10.44
C CYS A 267 9.44 16.67 -10.65
N GLN A 268 10.08 17.11 -11.75
CA GLN A 268 9.97 18.47 -12.24
C GLN A 268 8.51 18.73 -12.61
N THR A 269 7.97 19.85 -12.18
CA THR A 269 6.56 20.20 -12.32
C THR A 269 6.45 21.65 -12.75
N GLN A 270 5.69 21.89 -13.81
CA GLN A 270 5.35 23.22 -14.28
C GLN A 270 3.87 23.52 -13.95
N VAL A 271 3.61 24.67 -13.34
CA VAL A 271 2.28 25.09 -12.95
C VAL A 271 2.04 26.51 -13.42
N PRO A 272 1.09 26.77 -14.32
CA PRO A 272 0.74 28.13 -14.75
C PRO A 272 0.23 28.96 -13.57
N ILE A 273 0.60 30.22 -13.51
CA ILE A 273 0.20 31.20 -12.50
C ILE A 273 -0.69 32.22 -13.20
N GLY A 274 -1.94 32.36 -12.73
CA GLY A 274 -2.80 33.46 -13.16
C GLY A 274 -2.38 34.79 -12.55
N ASP A 275 -2.88 35.88 -13.13
CA ASP A 275 -2.53 37.27 -12.73
C ASP A 275 -2.82 37.54 -11.25
N ASP A 276 -3.94 37.04 -10.72
CA ASP A 276 -4.27 37.17 -9.30
C ASP A 276 -3.26 36.52 -8.38
N ALA A 277 -2.78 35.30 -8.75
CA ALA A 277 -1.77 34.60 -7.97
C ALA A 277 -0.42 35.30 -8.05
N TYR A 278 -0.09 35.86 -9.22
CA TYR A 278 1.12 36.63 -9.41
C TYR A 278 1.09 37.94 -8.62
N ALA A 279 -0.02 38.67 -8.64
CA ALA A 279 -0.23 39.90 -7.88
C ALA A 279 -0.08 39.70 -6.36
N LEU A 280 -0.53 38.56 -5.83
CA LEU A 280 -0.38 38.22 -4.39
C LEU A 280 1.08 38.19 -3.91
N ILE A 281 2.01 37.81 -4.78
CA ILE A 281 3.41 37.66 -4.42
C ILE A 281 4.26 38.88 -4.80
N HIS A 282 3.75 39.74 -5.66
CA HIS A 282 4.44 41.00 -6.04
C HIS A 282 4.23 42.14 -5.03
N PRO A 283 5.16 43.10 -4.95
CA PRO A 283 6.46 43.14 -5.64
C PRO A 283 7.45 42.10 -5.12
N LYS A 284 8.37 41.67 -6.00
CA LYS A 284 9.48 40.75 -5.64
C LYS A 284 10.31 41.36 -4.50
N THR A 285 10.56 40.52 -3.49
CA THR A 285 11.40 40.90 -2.36
C THR A 285 12.85 40.44 -2.56
N ASN A 286 13.82 41.06 -1.86
CA ASN A 286 15.22 40.60 -1.87
C ASN A 286 15.46 39.30 -1.10
N ARG A 287 14.38 38.58 -0.70
CA ARG A 287 14.46 37.33 0.03
C ARG A 287 14.54 36.15 -0.93
N THR A 288 15.18 35.06 -0.54
CA THR A 288 15.31 33.87 -1.38
C THR A 288 13.98 33.16 -1.62
N TYR A 289 13.21 33.03 -0.55
CA TYR A 289 11.92 32.31 -0.60
C TYR A 289 10.76 33.31 -0.73
N ILE A 290 9.76 32.95 -1.55
CA ILE A 290 8.56 33.77 -1.77
C ILE A 290 7.78 33.96 -0.46
N PHE A 291 7.59 32.87 0.29
CA PHE A 291 6.84 32.85 1.56
C PHE A 291 7.79 32.75 2.77
N GLN A 292 8.81 33.55 2.79
CA GLN A 292 9.79 33.52 3.89
C GLN A 292 9.14 33.89 5.22
N GLY A 293 9.42 33.07 6.26
CA GLY A 293 8.79 33.19 7.57
C GLY A 293 7.52 32.37 7.75
N PHE A 294 6.94 31.84 6.67
CA PHE A 294 5.84 30.89 6.77
C PHE A 294 6.29 29.56 7.35
N LYS A 295 5.60 29.08 8.36
CA LYS A 295 5.90 27.78 9.02
C LYS A 295 4.67 26.89 9.04
N ARG A 296 4.88 25.58 8.92
CA ARG A 296 3.79 24.58 8.98
C ARG A 296 2.93 24.72 10.25
N ALA A 297 3.52 25.03 11.40
CA ALA A 297 2.79 25.20 12.65
C ALA A 297 1.70 26.31 12.57
N MET A 298 1.92 27.35 11.77
CA MET A 298 0.96 28.46 11.59
C MET A 298 -0.36 28.02 10.95
N THR A 299 -0.39 26.86 10.27
CA THR A 299 -1.61 26.35 9.63
C THR A 299 -2.59 25.74 10.63
N TYR A 300 -2.16 25.43 11.85
CA TYR A 300 -3.04 24.85 12.87
C TYR A 300 -3.68 25.89 13.79
N GLY A 301 -2.98 26.97 14.11
CA GLY A 301 -3.47 28.03 14.98
C GLY A 301 -3.95 29.25 14.16
N VAL A 302 -2.99 30.02 13.69
CA VAL A 302 -3.25 31.32 13.02
C VAL A 302 -4.23 31.20 11.85
N MET A 303 -4.02 30.19 10.98
CA MET A 303 -4.90 29.98 9.84
C MET A 303 -6.33 29.63 10.27
N GLN A 304 -6.51 28.81 11.32
CA GLN A 304 -7.84 28.42 11.78
C GLN A 304 -8.58 29.60 12.42
N SER A 305 -7.89 30.47 13.18
CA SER A 305 -8.49 31.69 13.71
C SER A 305 -8.92 32.63 12.59
N TRP A 306 -8.04 32.86 11.62
CA TRP A 306 -8.32 33.70 10.46
C TRP A 306 -9.51 33.18 9.62
N LEU A 307 -9.60 31.86 9.38
CA LEU A 307 -10.74 31.28 8.66
C LEU A 307 -12.07 31.53 9.39
N LYS A 308 -12.10 31.50 10.72
CA LYS A 308 -13.28 31.89 11.50
C LYS A 308 -13.64 33.36 11.32
N GLU A 309 -12.66 34.26 11.32
CA GLU A 309 -12.84 35.68 11.02
C GLU A 309 -13.42 35.91 9.60
N CYS A 310 -13.05 35.05 8.64
CA CYS A 310 -13.65 35.04 7.30
C CYS A 310 -15.09 34.46 7.27
N GLY A 311 -15.68 34.08 8.40
CA GLY A 311 -16.98 33.42 8.47
C GLY A 311 -17.01 32.03 7.85
N ILE A 312 -15.87 31.28 7.91
CA ILE A 312 -15.76 29.94 7.40
C ILE A 312 -15.73 28.95 8.58
N GLU A 313 -16.86 28.31 8.83
CA GLU A 313 -17.04 27.37 9.94
C GLU A 313 -16.52 25.96 9.61
N LYS A 314 -16.31 25.67 8.33
CA LYS A 314 -15.80 24.39 7.86
C LYS A 314 -14.38 24.14 8.41
N HIS A 315 -14.09 22.90 8.77
CA HIS A 315 -12.73 22.52 9.13
C HIS A 315 -11.82 22.42 7.87
N ILE A 316 -11.25 23.55 7.50
CA ILE A 316 -10.36 23.65 6.33
C ILE A 316 -8.91 23.55 6.78
N THR A 317 -8.22 22.54 6.29
CA THR A 317 -6.75 22.41 6.45
C THR A 317 -6.04 23.02 5.25
N PHE A 318 -4.78 23.40 5.39
CA PHE A 318 -3.99 23.92 4.27
C PHE A 318 -3.94 22.94 3.07
N HIS A 319 -4.06 21.63 3.31
CA HIS A 319 -4.14 20.64 2.25
C HIS A 319 -5.47 20.72 1.47
N VAL A 320 -6.55 21.05 2.15
CA VAL A 320 -7.86 21.26 1.53
C VAL A 320 -7.85 22.50 0.64
N SER A 321 -7.13 23.57 1.03
CA SER A 321 -6.96 24.77 0.21
C SER A 321 -6.36 24.45 -1.16
N SER A 322 -5.36 23.56 -1.22
CA SER A 322 -4.77 23.14 -2.50
C SER A 322 -5.72 22.32 -3.39
N HIS A 323 -6.76 21.69 -2.83
CA HIS A 323 -7.79 21.00 -3.61
C HIS A 323 -8.87 21.95 -4.15
N SER A 324 -9.02 23.13 -3.58
CA SER A 324 -10.04 24.12 -3.99
C SER A 324 -9.79 24.66 -5.41
N LYS A 325 -8.53 24.64 -5.89
CA LYS A 325 -8.21 24.99 -7.29
C LYS A 325 -9.02 24.18 -8.30
N PHE A 326 -9.24 22.91 -8.03
CA PHE A 326 -9.99 22.02 -8.95
C PHE A 326 -11.43 22.51 -9.14
N PHE A 327 -12.09 22.92 -8.05
CA PHE A 327 -13.45 23.47 -8.13
C PHE A 327 -13.49 24.86 -8.74
N TYR A 328 -12.44 25.66 -8.52
CA TYR A 328 -12.32 26.99 -9.10
C TYR A 328 -12.17 26.91 -10.63
N LEU A 329 -11.35 26.01 -11.15
CA LEU A 329 -11.19 25.82 -12.59
C LEU A 329 -12.44 25.25 -13.26
N LEU A 330 -13.19 24.38 -12.59
CA LEU A 330 -14.48 23.88 -13.09
C LEU A 330 -15.51 25.00 -13.19
N ASN A 331 -15.61 25.88 -12.18
CA ASN A 331 -16.57 26.99 -12.19
C ASN A 331 -16.17 28.10 -13.16
N ILE A 332 -14.88 28.36 -13.38
CA ILE A 332 -14.43 29.31 -14.40
C ILE A 332 -14.71 28.80 -15.80
N ASN A 333 -14.53 27.49 -16.06
CA ASN A 333 -14.85 26.91 -17.35
C ASN A 333 -16.35 27.00 -17.67
N GLU A 334 -17.25 26.93 -16.69
CA GLU A 334 -18.67 27.17 -16.91
C GLU A 334 -19.00 28.63 -17.24
N LEU A 335 -18.20 29.60 -16.77
CA LEU A 335 -18.48 31.04 -16.94
C LEU A 335 -17.66 31.71 -18.07
N SER A 336 -16.45 31.24 -18.35
CA SER A 336 -15.57 31.86 -19.37
C SER A 336 -15.64 31.18 -20.74
N VAL A 337 -16.06 29.92 -20.80
CA VAL A 337 -16.30 29.22 -22.07
C VAL A 337 -17.43 29.80 -22.89
N LEU A 338 -18.32 30.55 -22.26
CA LEU A 338 -19.42 31.25 -22.94
C LEU A 338 -19.04 32.60 -23.58
N LYS A 339 -17.81 33.06 -23.40
CA LYS A 339 -17.48 34.42 -23.85
C LYS A 339 -16.34 34.64 -24.85
N ASN A 340 -15.45 33.76 -25.19
CA ASN A 340 -14.46 33.99 -26.27
C ASN A 340 -13.27 33.01 -26.33
N VAL A 341 -13.50 31.70 -26.31
CA VAL A 341 -12.42 30.74 -26.66
C VAL A 341 -12.97 29.76 -27.68
N THR A 342 -12.28 29.64 -28.82
CA THR A 342 -12.65 28.67 -29.85
C THR A 342 -12.46 27.23 -29.33
N ALA A 343 -13.33 26.33 -29.75
CA ALA A 343 -13.43 24.95 -29.27
C ALA A 343 -12.10 24.15 -29.32
N ASN A 344 -11.15 24.56 -30.17
CA ASN A 344 -9.86 23.86 -30.35
C ASN A 344 -8.84 24.09 -29.23
N ASP A 345 -8.84 25.25 -28.56
CA ASP A 345 -7.90 25.54 -27.48
C ASP A 345 -8.29 24.86 -26.16
N LEU A 346 -9.58 24.57 -25.99
CA LEU A 346 -10.13 23.89 -24.82
C LEU A 346 -9.87 22.38 -24.85
N GLU A 347 -9.96 21.73 -26.02
CA GLU A 347 -9.68 20.30 -26.14
C GLU A 347 -8.21 20.00 -25.83
N THR A 348 -7.28 20.81 -26.31
CA THR A 348 -5.84 20.56 -26.10
C THR A 348 -5.42 20.74 -24.63
N SER A 349 -5.91 21.78 -23.95
CA SER A 349 -5.64 22.00 -22.53
C SER A 349 -6.35 20.98 -21.62
N TYR A 350 -7.58 20.57 -22.00
CA TYR A 350 -8.36 19.59 -21.25
C TYR A 350 -7.79 18.17 -21.45
N ILE A 351 -7.37 17.80 -22.65
CA ILE A 351 -6.73 16.53 -22.96
C ILE A 351 -5.35 16.42 -22.31
N LEU A 352 -4.54 17.48 -22.30
CA LEU A 352 -3.28 17.55 -21.56
C LEU A 352 -3.49 17.41 -20.04
N PHE A 353 -4.52 18.04 -19.48
CA PHE A 353 -4.86 17.94 -18.06
C PHE A 353 -5.44 16.57 -17.70
N LEU A 354 -6.32 16.00 -18.51
CA LEU A 354 -6.83 14.62 -18.34
C LEU A 354 -5.74 13.58 -18.56
N SER A 355 -4.81 13.78 -19.47
CA SER A 355 -3.67 12.89 -19.69
C SER A 355 -2.71 12.92 -18.49
N GLN A 356 -2.49 14.09 -17.87
CA GLN A 356 -1.73 14.19 -16.62
C GLN A 356 -2.46 13.55 -15.44
N LEU A 357 -3.79 13.69 -15.32
CA LEU A 357 -4.59 13.00 -14.31
C LEU A 357 -4.66 11.49 -14.55
N CYS A 358 -4.84 11.03 -15.79
CA CYS A 358 -4.80 9.62 -16.16
C CYS A 358 -3.40 9.02 -15.95
N ASN A 359 -2.32 9.74 -16.23
CA ASN A 359 -0.96 9.30 -15.93
C ASN A 359 -0.70 9.24 -14.42
N ILE A 360 -1.26 10.16 -13.63
CA ILE A 360 -1.19 10.09 -12.15
C ILE A 360 -2.03 8.92 -11.63
N GLN A 361 -3.22 8.66 -12.17
CA GLN A 361 -4.02 7.49 -11.81
C GLN A 361 -3.41 6.18 -12.33
N ARG A 362 -2.89 6.12 -13.57
CA ARG A 362 -2.16 4.96 -14.07
C ARG A 362 -0.89 4.68 -13.29
N THR A 363 -0.14 5.70 -12.89
CA THR A 363 1.07 5.54 -12.06
C THR A 363 0.72 5.09 -10.64
N LEU A 364 -0.43 5.46 -10.11
CA LEU A 364 -0.97 4.96 -8.84
C LEU A 364 -1.51 3.52 -8.98
N CYS A 365 -2.23 3.17 -10.05
CA CYS A 365 -2.69 1.80 -10.31
C CYS A 365 -1.55 0.83 -10.63
N LEU A 366 -0.54 1.23 -11.42
CA LEU A 366 0.61 0.38 -11.76
C LEU A 366 1.59 0.19 -10.59
N ARG A 367 1.56 1.03 -9.55
CA ARG A 367 2.30 0.81 -8.29
C ARG A 367 1.56 -0.04 -7.26
N VAL A 368 0.30 -0.34 -7.48
CA VAL A 368 -0.50 -1.27 -6.66
C VAL A 368 -0.46 -2.70 -7.23
N GLN A 369 0.01 -2.85 -8.48
CA GLN A 369 0.15 -4.16 -9.17
C GLN A 369 1.62 -4.63 -9.34
N ARG A 370 2.58 -3.96 -8.69
CA ARG A 370 3.96 -4.46 -8.58
C ARG A 370 4.42 -4.63 -7.13
#